data_623726de11c53183352876e880d8c36b
#
_entry.id   623726de11c53183352876e880d8c36b
#
_cell.length_a   1.000
_cell.length_b   1.000
_cell.length_c   1.000
_cell.angle_alpha   90.00
_cell.angle_beta   90.00
_cell.angle_gamma   90.00
#
_symmetry.space_group_name_H-M   'P 1'
#
loop_
_entity.id
_entity.type
_entity.pdbx_description
1 polymer ?
#
loop_
_entity_poly.entity_id
_entity_poly.type
_entity_poly.pdbx_seq_one_letter_code
_entity_poly.pdbx_strand_id
1 'polypeptide(L)'
;MLLVTGATGHVGGAALRTLATRLGADAVVGLARSAQRAGRTASGGAAFRIADYRDGAALARAFEGVTGLLFVASDGAGRDVVEHHANVIAAAAATGVEHIVFTSIVDIAATSPFYFAAVYRDAERRLVESGIPWTILRCGLYADLLLSNWLAPARISGVIDVPAGAARVAPVTRDDVGAAAAAALASGRHRGRIVELTGPRAYSFEELADVAATRFGVPIVYRPCAPTDYLLHCWASMPDPWPHAYSTMFASIAQGRYASTSSGVLDLTGRQADSLEALLTTAPP
;
A
#
# COMPACT_ATOMS: atom_id res chain seq x y z
N MET A 1 19.10 -1.27 -14.57
CA MET A 1 18.94 -1.79 -13.18
C MET A 1 17.59 -1.32 -12.64
N LEU A 2 16.86 -2.18 -11.90
CA LEU A 2 15.62 -1.81 -11.25
C LEU A 2 15.86 -1.36 -9.81
N LEU A 3 15.08 -0.38 -9.33
CA LEU A 3 15.14 0.07 -7.94
C LEU A 3 13.76 0.03 -7.30
N VAL A 4 13.72 -0.44 -6.05
CA VAL A 4 12.50 -0.50 -5.24
C VAL A 4 12.63 0.45 -4.05
N THR A 5 11.82 1.48 -3.99
CA THR A 5 11.71 2.33 -2.80
C THR A 5 10.80 1.67 -1.76
N GLY A 6 10.85 2.15 -0.51
CA GLY A 6 10.08 1.50 0.56
C GLY A 6 10.44 0.03 0.77
N ALA A 7 11.61 -0.41 0.29
CA ALA A 7 12.06 -1.81 0.26
C ALA A 7 12.20 -2.46 1.65
N THR A 8 12.25 -1.66 2.71
CA THR A 8 12.26 -2.13 4.10
C THR A 8 10.87 -2.28 4.72
N GLY A 9 9.82 -1.93 3.97
CA GLY A 9 8.41 -2.11 4.34
C GLY A 9 7.81 -3.38 3.71
N HIS A 10 6.52 -3.62 3.96
CA HIS A 10 5.85 -4.85 3.51
C HIS A 10 5.74 -4.92 1.98
N VAL A 11 5.10 -3.95 1.33
CA VAL A 11 4.90 -3.93 -0.14
C VAL A 11 6.23 -3.90 -0.89
N GLY A 12 7.11 -2.95 -0.53
CA GLY A 12 8.41 -2.82 -1.20
C GLY A 12 9.31 -4.02 -0.95
N GLY A 13 9.29 -4.59 0.25
CA GLY A 13 10.05 -5.79 0.58
C GLY A 13 9.57 -7.02 -0.18
N ALA A 14 8.25 -7.22 -0.30
CA ALA A 14 7.67 -8.28 -1.12
C ALA A 14 8.05 -8.13 -2.60
N ALA A 15 7.94 -6.91 -3.13
CA ALA A 15 8.34 -6.61 -4.51
C ALA A 15 9.84 -6.85 -4.75
N LEU A 16 10.70 -6.40 -3.83
CA LEU A 16 12.15 -6.58 -3.93
C LEU A 16 12.52 -8.07 -3.98
N ARG A 17 11.99 -8.88 -3.07
CA ARG A 17 12.20 -10.33 -3.06
C ARG A 17 11.72 -11.00 -4.34
N THR A 18 10.53 -10.64 -4.80
CA THR A 18 9.95 -11.18 -6.05
C THR A 18 10.84 -10.86 -7.26
N LEU A 19 11.32 -9.61 -7.37
CA LEU A 19 12.23 -9.20 -8.45
C LEU A 19 13.57 -9.90 -8.35
N ALA A 20 14.18 -9.98 -7.16
CA ALA A 20 15.45 -10.65 -6.95
C ALA A 20 15.38 -12.15 -7.32
N THR A 21 14.30 -12.83 -6.93
CA THR A 21 14.07 -14.23 -7.29
C THR A 21 13.89 -14.42 -8.80
N ARG A 22 13.17 -13.48 -9.46
CA ARG A 22 12.82 -13.62 -10.89
C ARG A 22 13.93 -13.21 -11.84
N LEU A 23 14.68 -12.17 -11.50
CA LEU A 23 15.65 -11.51 -12.39
C LEU A 23 17.10 -11.69 -11.94
N GLY A 24 17.33 -12.21 -10.73
CA GLY A 24 18.62 -12.22 -10.06
C GLY A 24 18.82 -11.02 -9.14
N ALA A 25 19.53 -11.23 -8.04
CA ALA A 25 19.77 -10.22 -7.01
C ALA A 25 20.53 -8.98 -7.54
N ASP A 26 21.42 -9.17 -8.52
CA ASP A 26 22.22 -8.09 -9.10
C ASP A 26 21.42 -7.18 -10.06
N ALA A 27 20.25 -7.63 -10.52
CA ALA A 27 19.40 -6.86 -11.42
C ALA A 27 18.52 -5.83 -10.70
N VAL A 28 18.41 -5.92 -9.37
CA VAL A 28 17.53 -5.09 -8.55
C VAL A 28 18.22 -4.58 -7.30
N VAL A 29 17.88 -3.37 -6.87
CA VAL A 29 18.39 -2.75 -5.66
C VAL A 29 17.23 -2.17 -4.83
N GLY A 30 17.29 -2.34 -3.50
CA GLY A 30 16.36 -1.71 -2.58
C GLY A 30 16.82 -0.31 -2.19
N LEU A 31 15.89 0.60 -1.89
CA LEU A 31 16.18 1.86 -1.24
C LEU A 31 15.80 1.79 0.23
N ALA A 32 16.71 2.15 1.12
CA ALA A 32 16.47 2.24 2.56
C ALA A 32 16.85 3.61 3.09
N ARG A 33 16.15 4.09 4.13
CA ARG A 33 16.47 5.37 4.79
C ARG A 33 17.77 5.32 5.62
N SER A 34 18.22 4.13 6.00
CA SER A 34 19.47 3.95 6.75
C SER A 34 20.05 2.55 6.55
N ALA A 35 21.37 2.43 6.73
CA ALA A 35 22.07 1.15 6.67
C ALA A 35 21.55 0.14 7.73
N GLN A 36 21.16 0.62 8.91
CA GLN A 36 20.56 -0.23 9.94
C GLN A 36 19.25 -0.89 9.47
N ARG A 37 18.37 -0.14 8.78
CA ARG A 37 17.13 -0.69 8.22
C ARG A 37 17.41 -1.68 7.09
N ALA A 38 18.36 -1.34 6.22
CA ALA A 38 18.80 -2.24 5.14
C ALA A 38 19.29 -3.59 5.69
N GLY A 39 20.18 -3.57 6.68
CA GLY A 39 20.76 -4.79 7.28
C GLY A 39 19.77 -5.69 8.03
N ARG A 40 18.56 -5.16 8.35
CA ARG A 40 17.49 -5.94 9.02
C ARG A 40 16.45 -6.48 8.04
N THR A 41 16.60 -6.22 6.76
CA THR A 41 15.57 -6.55 5.75
C THR A 41 16.01 -7.77 4.94
N ALA A 42 15.15 -8.78 4.89
CA ALA A 42 15.33 -9.90 3.98
C ALA A 42 15.08 -9.43 2.53
N SER A 43 16.15 -9.34 1.74
CA SER A 43 16.14 -8.76 0.39
C SER A 43 16.17 -9.78 -0.74
N GLY A 44 16.25 -11.09 -0.42
CA GLY A 44 16.51 -12.11 -1.43
C GLY A 44 17.91 -12.00 -2.05
N GLY A 45 18.88 -11.43 -1.32
CA GLY A 45 20.25 -11.18 -1.78
C GLY A 45 20.47 -9.83 -2.48
N ALA A 46 19.42 -9.06 -2.76
CA ALA A 46 19.57 -7.76 -3.39
C ALA A 46 20.28 -6.74 -2.47
N ALA A 47 21.12 -5.92 -3.07
CA ALA A 47 21.81 -4.83 -2.37
C ALA A 47 20.85 -3.67 -2.01
N PHE A 48 21.33 -2.76 -1.16
CA PHE A 48 20.61 -1.54 -0.83
C PHE A 48 21.43 -0.28 -1.15
N ARG A 49 20.74 0.75 -1.61
CA ARG A 49 21.19 2.14 -1.63
C ARG A 49 20.52 2.90 -0.50
N ILE A 50 21.18 3.94 0.01
CA ILE A 50 20.70 4.71 1.16
C ILE A 50 20.31 6.10 0.70
N ALA A 51 19.04 6.47 0.88
CA ALA A 51 18.55 7.84 0.74
C ALA A 51 17.22 8.01 1.50
N ASP A 52 16.98 9.22 1.99
CA ASP A 52 15.70 9.65 2.56
C ASP A 52 14.92 10.45 1.48
N TYR A 53 13.60 10.32 1.45
CA TYR A 53 12.76 11.06 0.49
C TYR A 53 12.82 12.58 0.68
N ARG A 54 13.27 13.05 1.83
CA ARG A 54 13.51 14.48 2.11
C ARG A 54 14.78 15.02 1.46
N ASP A 55 15.68 14.18 1.02
CA ASP A 55 16.97 14.57 0.43
C ASP A 55 16.99 14.25 -1.07
N GLY A 56 16.58 15.23 -1.89
CA GLY A 56 16.56 15.11 -3.34
C GLY A 56 17.93 14.81 -3.95
N ALA A 57 19.02 15.34 -3.36
CA ALA A 57 20.37 15.09 -3.86
C ALA A 57 20.82 13.64 -3.55
N ALA A 58 20.49 13.11 -2.37
CA ALA A 58 20.73 11.71 -2.06
C ALA A 58 19.89 10.77 -2.93
N LEU A 59 18.63 11.12 -3.22
CA LEU A 59 17.78 10.39 -4.15
C LEU A 59 18.37 10.36 -5.56
N ALA A 60 18.84 11.49 -6.09
CA ALA A 60 19.46 11.54 -7.42
C ALA A 60 20.67 10.61 -7.49
N ARG A 61 21.59 10.67 -6.50
CA ARG A 61 22.71 9.72 -6.43
C ARG A 61 22.24 8.26 -6.32
N ALA A 62 21.19 8.03 -5.54
CA ALA A 62 20.63 6.68 -5.40
C ALA A 62 19.97 6.16 -6.67
N PHE A 63 19.53 7.03 -7.58
CA PHE A 63 18.88 6.66 -8.83
C PHE A 63 19.83 6.61 -10.03
N GLU A 64 21.12 6.90 -9.88
CA GLU A 64 22.10 6.76 -10.95
C GLU A 64 22.10 5.34 -11.54
N GLY A 65 21.95 5.24 -12.87
CA GLY A 65 21.91 3.98 -13.62
C GLY A 65 20.62 3.15 -13.41
N VAL A 66 19.59 3.72 -12.77
CA VAL A 66 18.27 3.08 -12.62
C VAL A 66 17.45 3.34 -13.89
N THR A 67 16.97 2.26 -14.51
CA THR A 67 16.08 2.34 -15.68
C THR A 67 14.61 2.17 -15.29
N GLY A 68 14.31 1.40 -14.23
CA GLY A 68 12.95 1.20 -13.73
C GLY A 68 12.86 1.41 -12.23
N LEU A 69 11.85 2.15 -11.80
CA LEU A 69 11.63 2.52 -10.40
C LEU A 69 10.27 2.01 -9.92
N LEU A 70 10.26 1.17 -8.89
CA LEU A 70 9.05 0.99 -8.08
C LEU A 70 9.04 2.06 -6.99
N PHE A 71 8.12 2.99 -7.12
CA PHE A 71 7.88 4.05 -6.17
C PHE A 71 6.74 3.65 -5.22
N VAL A 72 7.09 3.14 -4.04
CA VAL A 72 6.14 2.91 -2.95
C VAL A 72 5.92 4.23 -2.22
N ALA A 73 4.66 4.66 -2.18
CA ALA A 73 4.28 5.91 -1.53
C ALA A 73 4.73 5.96 -0.05
N SER A 74 5.07 7.15 0.42
CA SER A 74 5.35 7.38 1.84
C SER A 74 4.06 7.59 2.62
N ASP A 75 4.17 7.53 3.94
CA ASP A 75 3.14 7.84 4.93
C ASP A 75 3.59 8.98 5.86
N GLY A 76 2.69 9.49 6.69
CA GLY A 76 2.96 10.56 7.64
C GLY A 76 2.07 11.80 7.44
N ALA A 77 2.55 12.96 7.89
CA ALA A 77 1.81 14.22 7.69
C ALA A 77 1.68 14.56 6.20
N GLY A 78 0.46 14.92 5.78
CA GLY A 78 0.14 15.10 4.34
C GLY A 78 1.08 16.05 3.62
N ARG A 79 1.50 17.15 4.27
CA ARG A 79 2.47 18.10 3.70
C ARG A 79 3.82 17.42 3.41
N ASP A 80 4.32 16.65 4.36
CA ASP A 80 5.62 15.98 4.23
C ASP A 80 5.54 14.88 3.14
N VAL A 81 4.41 14.19 3.05
CA VAL A 81 4.17 13.18 1.99
C VAL A 81 4.16 13.81 0.61
N VAL A 82 3.53 14.99 0.43
CA VAL A 82 3.56 15.74 -0.85
C VAL A 82 5.00 16.09 -1.25
N GLU A 83 5.80 16.59 -0.31
CA GLU A 83 7.21 16.90 -0.55
C GLU A 83 8.03 15.64 -0.90
N HIS A 84 7.84 14.55 -0.14
CA HIS A 84 8.49 13.27 -0.42
C HIS A 84 8.20 12.76 -1.83
N HIS A 85 6.93 12.81 -2.24
CA HIS A 85 6.52 12.36 -3.57
C HIS A 85 7.11 13.26 -4.67
N ALA A 86 7.11 14.56 -4.47
CA ALA A 86 7.72 15.51 -5.41
C ALA A 86 9.23 15.26 -5.59
N ASN A 87 9.96 15.05 -4.49
CA ASN A 87 11.40 14.80 -4.52
C ASN A 87 11.75 13.50 -5.25
N VAL A 88 11.00 12.41 -5.00
CA VAL A 88 11.22 11.12 -5.69
C VAL A 88 11.00 11.27 -7.20
N ILE A 89 9.90 11.90 -7.61
CA ILE A 89 9.57 12.09 -9.04
C ILE A 89 10.62 13.01 -9.72
N ALA A 90 11.00 14.11 -9.07
CA ALA A 90 12.02 15.02 -9.59
C ALA A 90 13.39 14.35 -9.73
N ALA A 91 13.83 13.58 -8.73
CA ALA A 91 15.08 12.83 -8.80
C ALA A 91 15.06 11.78 -9.92
N ALA A 92 13.94 11.07 -10.10
CA ALA A 92 13.78 10.11 -11.18
C ALA A 92 13.86 10.77 -12.57
N ALA A 93 13.23 11.93 -12.74
CA ALA A 93 13.32 12.72 -13.98
C ALA A 93 14.75 13.18 -14.26
N ALA A 94 15.43 13.71 -13.24
CA ALA A 94 16.80 14.24 -13.37
C ALA A 94 17.84 13.15 -13.71
N THR A 95 17.59 11.90 -13.35
CA THR A 95 18.52 10.77 -13.57
C THR A 95 18.17 9.90 -14.76
N GLY A 96 17.11 10.23 -15.50
CA GLY A 96 16.72 9.52 -16.71
C GLY A 96 16.08 8.15 -16.47
N VAL A 97 15.33 8.01 -15.37
CA VAL A 97 14.51 6.81 -15.16
C VAL A 97 13.49 6.67 -16.29
N GLU A 98 13.44 5.49 -16.91
CA GLU A 98 12.64 5.21 -18.12
C GLU A 98 11.21 4.69 -17.81
N HIS A 99 10.95 4.27 -16.57
CA HIS A 99 9.63 3.77 -16.14
C HIS A 99 9.48 3.85 -14.63
N ILE A 100 8.36 4.42 -14.18
CA ILE A 100 7.96 4.42 -12.77
C ILE A 100 6.68 3.61 -12.60
N VAL A 101 6.71 2.63 -11.69
CA VAL A 101 5.52 1.99 -11.14
C VAL A 101 5.21 2.62 -9.80
N PHE A 102 4.07 3.27 -9.64
CA PHE A 102 3.69 4.00 -8.42
C PHE A 102 2.54 3.32 -7.69
N THR A 103 2.67 3.12 -6.37
CA THR A 103 1.55 2.65 -5.54
C THR A 103 0.68 3.81 -5.10
N SER A 104 -0.54 3.87 -5.63
CA SER A 104 -1.60 4.82 -5.31
C SER A 104 -2.73 4.14 -4.54
N ILE A 105 -3.90 4.77 -4.44
CA ILE A 105 -5.09 4.26 -3.74
C ILE A 105 -6.31 4.25 -4.65
N VAL A 106 -7.25 3.32 -4.41
CA VAL A 106 -8.51 3.24 -5.19
C VAL A 106 -9.39 4.48 -4.97
N ASP A 107 -9.40 5.06 -3.78
CA ASP A 107 -10.21 6.22 -3.44
C ASP A 107 -9.51 7.53 -3.79
N ILE A 108 -9.41 7.80 -5.09
CA ILE A 108 -8.72 8.96 -5.66
C ILE A 108 -9.67 10.12 -6.04
N ALA A 109 -10.98 9.95 -5.88
CA ALA A 109 -11.96 10.94 -6.31
C ALA A 109 -11.75 12.31 -5.62
N ALA A 110 -12.04 13.41 -6.34
CA ALA A 110 -11.94 14.76 -5.77
C ALA A 110 -12.88 14.98 -4.59
N THR A 111 -13.99 14.23 -4.54
CA THR A 111 -14.98 14.23 -3.48
C THR A 111 -14.69 13.25 -2.36
N SER A 112 -13.54 12.54 -2.39
CA SER A 112 -13.18 11.63 -1.31
C SER A 112 -12.97 12.39 0.00
N PRO A 113 -13.56 11.92 1.11
CA PRO A 113 -13.26 12.46 2.44
C PRO A 113 -11.90 11.99 2.97
N PHE A 114 -11.28 10.97 2.36
CA PHE A 114 -10.07 10.35 2.88
C PHE A 114 -8.90 11.33 2.93
N TYR A 115 -8.28 11.45 4.09
CA TYR A 115 -7.18 12.37 4.37
C TYR A 115 -6.05 12.34 3.31
N PHE A 116 -5.69 11.16 2.84
CA PHE A 116 -4.62 11.02 1.86
C PHE A 116 -5.07 11.15 0.39
N ALA A 117 -6.36 11.18 0.07
CA ALA A 117 -6.84 11.20 -1.31
C ALA A 117 -6.26 12.39 -2.12
N ALA A 118 -6.22 13.59 -1.53
CA ALA A 118 -5.63 14.76 -2.19
C ALA A 118 -4.13 14.64 -2.43
N VAL A 119 -3.41 14.02 -1.49
CA VAL A 119 -1.97 13.77 -1.55
C VAL A 119 -1.63 12.81 -2.68
N TYR A 120 -2.39 11.72 -2.80
CA TYR A 120 -2.20 10.74 -3.87
C TYR A 120 -2.60 11.31 -5.25
N ARG A 121 -3.66 12.13 -5.33
CA ARG A 121 -3.99 12.85 -6.58
C ARG A 121 -2.85 13.77 -7.04
N ASP A 122 -2.23 14.51 -6.11
CA ASP A 122 -1.09 15.36 -6.43
C ASP A 122 0.08 14.52 -6.95
N ALA A 123 0.36 13.37 -6.33
CA ALA A 123 1.42 12.48 -6.78
C ALA A 123 1.14 11.89 -8.18
N GLU A 124 -0.08 11.40 -8.43
CA GLU A 124 -0.48 10.91 -9.77
C GLU A 124 -0.35 12.01 -10.83
N ARG A 125 -0.82 13.22 -10.52
CA ARG A 125 -0.70 14.38 -11.43
C ARG A 125 0.77 14.69 -11.74
N ARG A 126 1.63 14.84 -10.72
CA ARG A 126 3.07 15.10 -10.89
C ARG A 126 3.75 14.02 -11.70
N LEU A 127 3.40 12.76 -11.46
CA LEU A 127 3.96 11.63 -12.20
C LEU A 127 3.58 11.68 -13.68
N VAL A 128 2.33 11.99 -14.01
CA VAL A 128 1.87 12.15 -15.39
C VAL A 128 2.55 13.34 -16.06
N GLU A 129 2.65 14.47 -15.35
CA GLU A 129 3.28 15.72 -15.86
C GLU A 129 4.81 15.61 -16.01
N SER A 130 5.45 14.63 -15.34
CA SER A 130 6.91 14.44 -15.41
C SER A 130 7.42 14.01 -16.79
N GLY A 131 6.53 13.47 -17.64
CA GLY A 131 6.90 12.92 -18.94
C GLY A 131 7.57 11.52 -18.85
N ILE A 132 7.86 11.01 -17.66
CA ILE A 132 8.40 9.67 -17.49
C ILE A 132 7.29 8.65 -17.77
N PRO A 133 7.52 7.60 -18.57
CA PRO A 133 6.58 6.50 -18.71
C PRO A 133 6.21 5.92 -17.34
N TRP A 134 4.92 5.77 -17.07
CA TRP A 134 4.43 5.37 -15.74
C TRP A 134 3.41 4.22 -15.81
N THR A 135 3.28 3.52 -14.69
CA THR A 135 2.16 2.63 -14.35
C THR A 135 1.69 3.00 -12.95
N ILE A 136 0.41 3.29 -12.78
CA ILE A 136 -0.18 3.62 -11.47
C ILE A 136 -0.97 2.40 -10.97
N LEU A 137 -0.62 1.94 -9.78
CA LEU A 137 -1.31 0.85 -9.10
C LEU A 137 -2.18 1.43 -7.99
N ARG A 138 -3.49 1.50 -8.20
CA ARG A 138 -4.44 1.97 -7.19
C ARG A 138 -4.82 0.81 -6.28
N CYS A 139 -4.25 0.81 -5.08
CA CYS A 139 -4.42 -0.25 -4.10
C CYS A 139 -5.69 -0.04 -3.27
N GLY A 140 -6.46 -1.10 -3.06
CA GLY A 140 -7.56 -1.17 -2.11
C GLY A 140 -7.07 -1.16 -0.65
N LEU A 141 -8.00 -1.38 0.29
CA LEU A 141 -7.66 -1.54 1.70
C LEU A 141 -6.76 -2.77 1.89
N TYR A 142 -5.64 -2.59 2.60
CA TYR A 142 -4.75 -3.71 2.87
C TYR A 142 -5.36 -4.71 3.85
N ALA A 143 -5.43 -5.98 3.45
CA ALA A 143 -5.93 -7.08 4.29
C ALA A 143 -5.09 -7.25 5.56
N ASP A 144 -3.78 -7.09 5.45
CA ASP A 144 -2.85 -7.13 6.60
C ASP A 144 -3.13 -6.00 7.60
N LEU A 145 -3.47 -4.80 7.12
CA LEU A 145 -3.84 -3.67 7.97
C LEU A 145 -5.17 -3.94 8.67
N LEU A 146 -6.15 -4.47 7.93
CA LEU A 146 -7.44 -4.87 8.47
C LEU A 146 -7.27 -5.92 9.57
N LEU A 147 -6.46 -6.94 9.32
CA LEU A 147 -6.14 -7.97 10.28
C LEU A 147 -5.50 -7.39 11.55
N SER A 148 -4.43 -6.61 11.41
CA SER A 148 -3.64 -6.15 12.55
C SER A 148 -4.36 -5.13 13.43
N ASN A 149 -5.18 -4.26 12.81
CA ASN A 149 -5.76 -3.12 13.54
C ASN A 149 -7.18 -3.39 14.04
N TRP A 150 -7.92 -4.32 13.44
CA TRP A 150 -9.35 -4.51 13.79
C TRP A 150 -9.71 -5.96 14.04
N LEU A 151 -9.27 -6.92 13.22
CA LEU A 151 -9.68 -8.32 13.40
C LEU A 151 -8.93 -8.99 14.55
N ALA A 152 -7.60 -8.85 14.64
CA ALA A 152 -6.82 -9.46 15.71
C ALA A 152 -7.12 -8.84 17.09
N PRO A 153 -7.28 -7.53 17.28
CA PRO A 153 -7.75 -6.95 18.55
C PRO A 153 -9.14 -7.43 18.96
N ALA A 154 -10.04 -7.67 18.00
CA ALA A 154 -11.39 -8.16 18.27
C ALA A 154 -11.40 -9.58 18.91
N ARG A 155 -10.31 -10.36 18.76
CA ARG A 155 -10.13 -11.62 19.51
C ARG A 155 -10.21 -11.45 21.03
N ILE A 156 -9.79 -10.30 21.54
CA ILE A 156 -9.78 -9.99 22.99
C ILE A 156 -11.06 -9.27 23.38
N SER A 157 -11.51 -8.31 22.58
CA SER A 157 -12.68 -7.48 22.90
C SER A 157 -14.02 -8.17 22.59
N GLY A 158 -14.04 -9.15 21.68
CA GLY A 158 -15.26 -9.75 21.14
C GLY A 158 -16.00 -8.86 20.12
N VAL A 159 -15.45 -7.68 19.79
CA VAL A 159 -16.18 -6.68 18.99
C VAL A 159 -15.26 -6.02 17.95
N ILE A 160 -15.76 -5.89 16.73
CA ILE A 160 -15.23 -4.92 15.74
C ILE A 160 -16.07 -3.65 15.85
N ASP A 161 -15.49 -2.58 16.35
CA ASP A 161 -16.17 -1.32 16.65
C ASP A 161 -15.63 -0.20 15.75
N VAL A 162 -16.20 -0.07 14.55
CA VAL A 162 -15.76 0.91 13.55
C VAL A 162 -16.96 1.55 12.83
N PRO A 163 -16.87 2.80 12.35
CA PRO A 163 -18.01 3.53 11.78
C PRO A 163 -18.21 3.23 10.28
N ALA A 164 -18.27 1.95 9.92
CA ALA A 164 -18.43 1.54 8.53
C ALA A 164 -19.89 1.36 8.07
N GLY A 165 -20.85 1.33 9.01
CA GLY A 165 -22.26 1.06 8.68
C GLY A 165 -22.43 -0.28 7.97
N ALA A 166 -23.22 -0.33 6.91
CA ALA A 166 -23.45 -1.52 6.08
C ALA A 166 -22.47 -1.60 4.88
N ALA A 167 -21.39 -0.80 4.88
CA ALA A 167 -20.45 -0.76 3.78
C ALA A 167 -19.64 -2.07 3.64
N ARG A 168 -19.10 -2.26 2.45
CA ARG A 168 -18.26 -3.42 2.11
C ARG A 168 -16.86 -2.96 1.73
N VAL A 169 -15.88 -3.82 1.93
CA VAL A 169 -14.48 -3.61 1.54
C VAL A 169 -13.96 -4.85 0.81
N ALA A 170 -13.12 -4.65 -0.21
CA ALA A 170 -12.45 -5.73 -0.96
C ALA A 170 -10.94 -5.72 -0.61
N PRO A 171 -10.53 -6.28 0.55
CA PRO A 171 -9.18 -6.15 1.06
C PRO A 171 -8.19 -6.97 0.24
N VAL A 172 -7.04 -6.37 -0.10
CA VAL A 172 -5.93 -6.97 -0.85
C VAL A 172 -4.71 -7.15 0.05
N THR A 173 -3.98 -8.26 -0.08
CA THR A 173 -2.76 -8.45 0.71
C THR A 173 -1.61 -7.57 0.22
N ARG A 174 -0.74 -7.14 1.13
CA ARG A 174 0.47 -6.39 0.75
C ARG A 174 1.44 -7.23 -0.08
N ASP A 175 1.42 -8.56 0.07
CA ASP A 175 2.20 -9.48 -0.74
C ASP A 175 1.68 -9.54 -2.18
N ASP A 176 0.37 -9.55 -2.41
CA ASP A 176 -0.22 -9.45 -3.74
C ASP A 176 0.12 -8.13 -4.42
N VAL A 177 0.01 -7.01 -3.68
CA VAL A 177 0.41 -5.70 -4.20
C VAL A 177 1.89 -5.67 -4.55
N GLY A 178 2.75 -6.24 -3.70
CA GLY A 178 4.19 -6.35 -3.96
C GLY A 178 4.50 -7.20 -5.20
N ALA A 179 3.83 -8.34 -5.35
CA ALA A 179 3.98 -9.22 -6.51
C ALA A 179 3.48 -8.54 -7.81
N ALA A 180 2.32 -7.87 -7.77
CA ALA A 180 1.77 -7.12 -8.88
C ALA A 180 2.68 -5.96 -9.30
N ALA A 181 3.21 -5.21 -8.33
CA ALA A 181 4.16 -4.12 -8.58
C ALA A 181 5.46 -4.62 -9.21
N ALA A 182 6.01 -5.73 -8.72
CA ALA A 182 7.18 -6.39 -9.30
C ALA A 182 6.92 -6.84 -10.75
N ALA A 183 5.76 -7.43 -11.02
CA ALA A 183 5.39 -7.89 -12.35
C ALA A 183 5.21 -6.71 -13.33
N ALA A 184 4.56 -5.62 -12.89
CA ALA A 184 4.38 -4.41 -13.69
C ALA A 184 5.74 -3.78 -14.05
N LEU A 185 6.66 -3.68 -13.06
CA LEU A 185 7.99 -3.09 -13.27
C LEU A 185 8.84 -3.96 -14.19
N ALA A 186 8.89 -5.26 -13.96
CA ALA A 186 9.71 -6.18 -14.75
C ALA A 186 9.25 -6.33 -16.20
N SER A 187 7.93 -6.28 -16.45
CA SER A 187 7.40 -6.46 -17.82
C SER A 187 7.40 -5.17 -18.65
N GLY A 188 7.26 -4.02 -18.02
CA GLY A 188 7.08 -2.73 -18.68
C GLY A 188 5.83 -2.63 -19.61
N ARG A 189 4.96 -3.62 -19.61
CA ARG A 189 3.82 -3.72 -20.55
C ARG A 189 2.65 -2.80 -20.21
N HIS A 190 2.61 -2.27 -18.99
CA HIS A 190 1.48 -1.48 -18.47
C HIS A 190 1.79 0.03 -18.42
N ARG A 191 2.76 0.49 -19.19
CA ARG A 191 3.07 1.93 -19.31
C ARG A 191 1.86 2.71 -19.78
N GLY A 192 1.59 3.85 -19.13
CA GLY A 192 0.41 4.68 -19.36
C GLY A 192 -0.90 4.09 -18.84
N ARG A 193 -0.85 3.06 -17.98
CA ARG A 193 -2.05 2.39 -17.45
C ARG A 193 -2.21 2.62 -15.96
N ILE A 194 -3.48 2.76 -15.56
CA ILE A 194 -3.91 2.68 -14.17
C ILE A 194 -4.49 1.29 -13.96
N VAL A 195 -4.03 0.58 -12.93
CA VAL A 195 -4.51 -0.76 -12.57
C VAL A 195 -4.97 -0.72 -11.12
N GLU A 196 -6.20 -1.12 -10.87
CA GLU A 196 -6.72 -1.26 -9.51
C GLU A 196 -6.34 -2.64 -8.95
N LEU A 197 -5.84 -2.65 -7.71
CA LEU A 197 -5.44 -3.86 -7.01
C LEU A 197 -6.33 -4.03 -5.78
N THR A 198 -7.25 -4.97 -5.86
CA THR A 198 -8.20 -5.31 -4.79
C THR A 198 -8.18 -6.81 -4.53
N GLY A 199 -8.74 -7.22 -3.40
CA GLY A 199 -9.01 -8.63 -3.14
C GLY A 199 -10.09 -9.19 -4.07
N PRO A 200 -10.24 -10.52 -4.10
CA PRO A 200 -11.14 -11.20 -5.05
C PRO A 200 -12.61 -11.09 -4.64
N ARG A 201 -12.89 -10.66 -3.41
CA ARG A 201 -14.24 -10.57 -2.84
C ARG A 201 -14.37 -9.35 -1.95
N ALA A 202 -15.56 -8.72 -1.97
CA ALA A 202 -15.93 -7.69 -1.01
C ALA A 202 -16.68 -8.30 0.19
N TYR A 203 -16.35 -7.84 1.40
CA TYR A 203 -16.91 -8.29 2.68
C TYR A 203 -17.64 -7.13 3.36
N SER A 204 -18.80 -7.38 3.96
CA SER A 204 -19.36 -6.49 4.97
C SER A 204 -18.57 -6.64 6.29
N PHE A 205 -18.75 -5.72 7.22
CA PHE A 205 -18.07 -5.82 8.52
C PHE A 205 -18.67 -6.92 9.40
N GLU A 206 -19.93 -7.31 9.18
CA GLU A 206 -20.52 -8.54 9.77
C GLU A 206 -19.80 -9.78 9.25
N GLU A 207 -19.63 -9.91 7.91
CA GLU A 207 -18.91 -11.04 7.32
C GLU A 207 -17.43 -11.08 7.79
N LEU A 208 -16.79 -9.92 7.99
CA LEU A 208 -15.44 -9.84 8.56
C LEU A 208 -15.40 -10.34 10.00
N ALA A 209 -16.42 -10.03 10.81
CA ALA A 209 -16.55 -10.54 12.18
C ALA A 209 -16.73 -12.07 12.19
N ASP A 210 -17.57 -12.62 11.30
CA ASP A 210 -17.78 -14.07 11.17
C ASP A 210 -16.50 -14.81 10.76
N VAL A 211 -15.75 -14.26 9.77
CA VAL A 211 -14.46 -14.81 9.33
C VAL A 211 -13.44 -14.76 10.48
N ALA A 212 -13.36 -13.66 11.22
CA ALA A 212 -12.47 -13.52 12.36
C ALA A 212 -12.86 -14.47 13.52
N ALA A 213 -14.16 -14.58 13.83
CA ALA A 213 -14.68 -15.50 14.85
C ALA A 213 -14.31 -16.95 14.53
N THR A 214 -14.51 -17.36 13.28
CA THR A 214 -14.13 -18.70 12.80
C THR A 214 -12.63 -18.94 12.94
N ARG A 215 -11.81 -17.96 12.53
CA ARG A 215 -10.34 -18.09 12.61
C ARG A 215 -9.79 -18.16 14.01
N PHE A 216 -10.33 -17.34 14.92
CA PHE A 216 -9.81 -17.24 16.29
C PHE A 216 -10.51 -18.18 17.28
N GLY A 217 -11.62 -18.82 16.89
CA GLY A 217 -12.36 -19.73 17.74
C GLY A 217 -13.06 -19.05 18.92
N VAL A 218 -13.37 -17.75 18.80
CA VAL A 218 -14.05 -16.95 19.83
C VAL A 218 -15.18 -16.14 19.18
N PRO A 219 -16.29 -15.88 19.92
CA PRO A 219 -17.35 -15.02 19.41
C PRO A 219 -16.84 -13.62 19.14
N ILE A 220 -17.07 -13.12 17.91
CA ILE A 220 -16.76 -11.75 17.50
C ILE A 220 -17.98 -11.21 16.77
N VAL A 221 -18.41 -10.00 17.11
CA VAL A 221 -19.53 -9.33 16.46
C VAL A 221 -19.10 -7.96 15.92
N TYR A 222 -19.72 -7.56 14.85
CA TYR A 222 -19.59 -6.18 14.38
C TYR A 222 -20.64 -5.30 15.07
N ARG A 223 -20.21 -4.16 15.59
CA ARG A 223 -21.07 -3.13 16.16
C ARG A 223 -20.65 -1.76 15.64
N PRO A 224 -21.39 -1.17 14.71
CA PRO A 224 -21.02 0.14 14.19
C PRO A 224 -21.08 1.21 15.29
N CYS A 225 -20.01 1.99 15.42
CA CYS A 225 -19.95 3.13 16.33
C CYS A 225 -20.21 4.47 15.60
N ALA A 226 -20.42 5.54 16.36
CA ALA A 226 -20.50 6.87 15.78
C ALA A 226 -19.11 7.33 15.28
N PRO A 227 -19.02 8.05 14.14
CA PRO A 227 -17.74 8.55 13.62
C PRO A 227 -16.95 9.42 14.62
N THR A 228 -17.66 10.21 15.44
CA THR A 228 -17.06 11.05 16.49
C THR A 228 -16.41 10.23 17.59
N ASP A 229 -17.06 9.13 18.03
CA ASP A 229 -16.56 8.26 19.08
C ASP A 229 -15.31 7.52 18.60
N TYR A 230 -15.32 7.06 17.33
CA TYR A 230 -14.17 6.44 16.71
C TYR A 230 -12.98 7.41 16.61
N LEU A 231 -13.20 8.65 16.19
CA LEU A 231 -12.16 9.67 16.10
C LEU A 231 -11.55 9.96 17.49
N LEU A 232 -12.36 10.08 18.54
CA LEU A 232 -11.88 10.30 19.91
C LEU A 232 -11.06 9.09 20.41
N HIS A 233 -11.50 7.85 20.09
CA HIS A 233 -10.75 6.65 20.41
C HIS A 233 -9.37 6.64 19.71
N CYS A 234 -9.32 6.98 18.44
CA CYS A 234 -8.06 7.08 17.70
C CYS A 234 -7.13 8.15 18.30
N TRP A 235 -7.64 9.30 18.68
CA TRP A 235 -6.83 10.35 19.31
C TRP A 235 -6.25 9.95 20.66
N ALA A 236 -6.94 9.12 21.41
CA ALA A 236 -6.45 8.62 22.68
C ALA A 236 -5.27 7.62 22.53
N SER A 237 -5.13 7.00 21.35
CA SER A 237 -4.22 5.88 21.12
C SER A 237 -3.15 6.08 20.04
N MET A 238 -3.28 7.11 19.19
CA MET A 238 -2.44 7.32 18.03
C MET A 238 -1.93 8.76 17.91
N PRO A 239 -0.68 8.98 17.45
CA PRO A 239 -0.19 10.31 17.10
C PRO A 239 -0.77 10.81 15.77
N ASP A 240 -0.74 12.13 15.55
CA ASP A 240 -1.06 12.71 14.23
C ASP A 240 -0.15 12.13 13.12
N PRO A 241 -0.68 11.96 11.91
CA PRO A 241 -2.03 12.29 11.44
C PRO A 241 -3.03 11.11 11.51
N TRP A 242 -2.68 10.01 12.18
CA TRP A 242 -3.40 8.74 12.10
C TRP A 242 -4.85 8.79 12.58
N PRO A 243 -5.22 9.56 13.64
CA PRO A 243 -6.64 9.72 14.01
C PRO A 243 -7.49 10.24 12.87
N HIS A 244 -7.03 11.29 12.19
CA HIS A 244 -7.72 11.85 11.02
C HIS A 244 -7.68 10.89 9.83
N ALA A 245 -6.55 10.24 9.57
CA ALA A 245 -6.41 9.31 8.46
C ALA A 245 -7.38 8.14 8.59
N TYR A 246 -7.46 7.48 9.76
CA TYR A 246 -8.39 6.35 9.95
C TYR A 246 -9.85 6.78 10.01
N SER A 247 -10.17 7.88 10.69
CA SER A 247 -11.56 8.36 10.74
C SER A 247 -12.08 8.72 9.34
N THR A 248 -11.31 9.43 8.55
CA THR A 248 -11.70 9.81 7.18
C THR A 248 -11.65 8.63 6.20
N MET A 249 -10.79 7.62 6.44
CA MET A 249 -10.82 6.36 5.70
C MET A 249 -12.15 5.63 5.93
N PHE A 250 -12.62 5.53 7.17
CA PHE A 250 -13.92 4.94 7.44
C PHE A 250 -15.09 5.76 6.91
N ALA A 251 -15.00 7.09 6.91
CA ALA A 251 -15.98 7.93 6.23
C ALA A 251 -16.04 7.62 4.72
N SER A 252 -14.91 7.34 4.10
CA SER A 252 -14.81 6.91 2.71
C SER A 252 -15.34 5.49 2.48
N ILE A 253 -15.04 4.56 3.38
CA ILE A 253 -15.57 3.21 3.37
C ILE A 253 -17.10 3.23 3.49
N ALA A 254 -17.66 4.01 4.42
CA ALA A 254 -19.11 4.17 4.60
C ALA A 254 -19.82 4.70 3.34
N GLN A 255 -19.12 5.43 2.47
CA GLN A 255 -19.59 5.85 1.15
C GLN A 255 -19.45 4.77 0.05
N GLY A 256 -19.02 3.56 0.40
CA GLY A 256 -18.87 2.42 -0.53
C GLY A 256 -17.65 2.47 -1.45
N ARG A 257 -16.69 3.38 -1.21
CA ARG A 257 -15.56 3.62 -2.13
C ARG A 257 -14.50 2.52 -2.16
N TYR A 258 -14.58 1.54 -1.27
CA TYR A 258 -13.66 0.40 -1.15
C TYR A 258 -14.31 -0.95 -1.47
N ALA A 259 -15.55 -0.95 -2.02
CA ALA A 259 -16.33 -2.16 -2.23
C ALA A 259 -16.04 -2.86 -3.56
N SER A 260 -15.50 -2.15 -4.55
CA SER A 260 -15.26 -2.71 -5.89
C SER A 260 -14.15 -3.75 -5.85
N THR A 261 -14.33 -4.83 -6.64
CA THR A 261 -13.30 -5.83 -6.93
C THR A 261 -12.72 -5.62 -8.31
N SER A 262 -11.46 -6.03 -8.52
CA SER A 262 -10.77 -5.92 -9.80
C SER A 262 -9.99 -7.19 -10.11
N SER A 263 -9.68 -7.41 -11.40
CA SER A 263 -8.76 -8.47 -11.86
C SER A 263 -7.29 -8.06 -11.87
N GLY A 264 -6.94 -6.85 -11.39
CA GLY A 264 -5.62 -6.27 -11.58
C GLY A 264 -4.46 -7.13 -11.06
N VAL A 265 -4.63 -7.84 -9.93
CA VAL A 265 -3.61 -8.79 -9.45
C VAL A 265 -3.45 -9.94 -10.44
N LEU A 266 -4.55 -10.55 -10.90
CA LEU A 266 -4.53 -11.63 -11.91
C LEU A 266 -3.88 -11.16 -13.22
N ASP A 267 -4.26 -9.99 -13.71
CA ASP A 267 -3.80 -9.45 -14.99
C ASP A 267 -2.28 -9.19 -14.99
N LEU A 268 -1.74 -8.77 -13.85
CA LEU A 268 -0.31 -8.49 -13.70
C LEU A 268 0.51 -9.74 -13.38
N THR A 269 -0.01 -10.64 -12.54
CA THR A 269 0.76 -11.76 -11.97
C THR A 269 0.46 -13.12 -12.60
N GLY A 270 -0.69 -13.27 -13.28
CA GLY A 270 -1.20 -14.54 -13.76
C GLY A 270 -1.85 -15.42 -12.69
N ARG A 271 -1.96 -14.95 -11.43
CA ARG A 271 -2.65 -15.66 -10.34
C ARG A 271 -3.72 -14.77 -9.70
N GLN A 272 -4.75 -15.37 -9.15
CA GLN A 272 -5.76 -14.66 -8.36
C GLN A 272 -5.13 -14.03 -7.12
N ALA A 273 -5.69 -12.89 -6.70
CA ALA A 273 -5.37 -12.32 -5.39
C ALA A 273 -5.76 -13.29 -4.27
N ASP A 274 -4.98 -13.31 -3.21
CA ASP A 274 -5.28 -14.13 -2.03
C ASP A 274 -6.56 -13.64 -1.36
N SER A 275 -7.39 -14.57 -0.89
CA SER A 275 -8.57 -14.22 -0.09
C SER A 275 -8.17 -13.85 1.34
N LEU A 276 -9.07 -13.16 2.05
CA LEU A 276 -8.85 -12.85 3.47
C LEU A 276 -8.71 -14.13 4.30
N GLU A 277 -9.48 -15.17 3.99
CA GLU A 277 -9.42 -16.46 4.65
C GLU A 277 -8.03 -17.13 4.47
N ALA A 278 -7.46 -17.04 3.26
CA ALA A 278 -6.11 -17.56 3.00
C ALA A 278 -5.05 -16.82 3.84
N LEU A 279 -5.12 -15.49 3.90
CA LEU A 279 -4.24 -14.68 4.76
C LEU A 279 -4.37 -15.08 6.22
N LEU A 280 -5.59 -15.21 6.72
CA LEU A 280 -5.84 -15.58 8.11
C LEU A 280 -5.33 -16.98 8.45
N THR A 281 -5.31 -17.91 7.50
CA THR A 281 -4.76 -19.26 7.71
C THR A 281 -3.26 -19.25 7.91
N THR A 282 -2.54 -18.35 7.24
CA THR A 282 -1.07 -18.25 7.28
C THR A 282 -0.57 -17.30 8.37
N ALA A 283 -1.40 -16.38 8.85
CA ALA A 283 -1.04 -15.45 9.92
C ALA A 283 -0.82 -16.21 11.26
N PRO A 284 0.18 -15.81 12.06
CA PRO A 284 0.37 -16.38 13.38
C PRO A 284 -0.90 -16.20 14.25
N PRO A 285 -1.17 -17.12 15.18
CA PRO A 285 -2.37 -17.10 16.03
C PRO A 285 -2.43 -15.91 16.99
#